data_5aa8b43c3e41146947c3eb836a96055e
#
_entry.id   5aa8b43c3e41146947c3eb836a96055e
#
_cell.length_a   1.000
_cell.length_b   1.000
_cell.length_c   1.000
_cell.angle_alpha   90.00
_cell.angle_beta   90.00
_cell.angle_gamma   90.00
#
_symmetry.space_group_name_H-M   'P 1'
#
loop_
_entity.id
_entity.type
_entity.pdbx_description
1 polymer ?
#
loop_
_entity_poly.entity_id
_entity_poly.type
_entity_poly.pdbx_seq_one_letter_code
_entity_poly.pdbx_strand_id
1 'polypeptide(L)'
;RYLPYSVMGGYFAGAGLLLIQGAFKVVTDLPLVTAQDFVQLTQEGMFWKWFPAVLSALFIRWAINNWYKSIALPAAMFLLIAVFFLFNSAVGLSAEDLLDDGLLVGPFPDTQPSVWNPVLLEHASEIEWRLIWQHLSSMSTITLLSAVSLMLTISGLSVLQRDNIDINRELTVSGFANTVSGLSGGLIALPSMTLTELSMTVGAPRSRLVGLVVALFCGVMLFFGMKAIAWFPKAVLAGLLMYLGWALVERWLIEARKQLPRLEYVVVATIVLVVATVGFLEGVMVGLLSAIVLFVVNYSRINVVRYALTGVERRSNVERNSAEERFLKDNGQRTLILKLQGYLFFGTAAALASRIEARLEDEELPP
;
A
#
# COMPACT_ATOMS: atom_id res chain seq x y z
N ARG A 1 -5.56 -10.91 -7.35
CA ARG A 1 -4.99 -11.25 -8.69
C ARG A 1 -5.33 -10.20 -9.77
N TYR A 2 -6.23 -9.26 -9.52
CA TYR A 2 -6.71 -8.29 -10.53
C TYR A 2 -6.12 -6.89 -10.38
N LEU A 3 -5.42 -6.60 -9.29
CA LEU A 3 -4.79 -5.29 -9.09
C LEU A 3 -3.38 -5.28 -9.69
N PRO A 4 -3.07 -4.33 -10.59
CA PRO A 4 -1.72 -4.16 -11.14
C PRO A 4 -0.70 -3.87 -10.04
N TYR A 5 0.50 -4.42 -10.18
CA TYR A 5 1.60 -4.19 -9.24
C TYR A 5 1.94 -2.69 -9.07
N SER A 6 1.78 -1.91 -10.14
CA SER A 6 1.97 -0.46 -10.14
C SER A 6 1.02 0.28 -9.19
N VAL A 7 -0.24 -0.17 -9.08
CA VAL A 7 -1.22 0.45 -8.17
C VAL A 7 -0.88 0.14 -6.72
N MET A 8 -0.51 -1.12 -6.42
CA MET A 8 -0.01 -1.50 -5.10
C MET A 8 1.26 -0.72 -4.74
N GLY A 9 2.19 -0.59 -5.70
CA GLY A 9 3.41 0.17 -5.52
C GLY A 9 3.14 1.62 -5.16
N GLY A 10 2.26 2.29 -5.88
CA GLY A 10 1.85 3.67 -5.60
C GLY A 10 1.19 3.83 -4.24
N TYR A 11 0.29 2.91 -3.87
CA TYR A 11 -0.38 2.88 -2.57
C TYR A 11 0.61 2.76 -1.41
N PHE A 12 1.52 1.77 -1.44
CA PHE A 12 2.47 1.56 -0.34
C PHE A 12 3.56 2.63 -0.28
N ALA A 13 4.06 3.10 -1.42
CA ALA A 13 5.00 4.21 -1.44
C ALA A 13 4.36 5.51 -0.92
N GLY A 14 3.08 5.76 -1.28
CA GLY A 14 2.30 6.86 -0.74
C GLY A 14 2.09 6.75 0.78
N ALA A 15 1.72 5.57 1.27
CA ALA A 15 1.64 5.30 2.71
C ALA A 15 2.98 5.52 3.43
N GLY A 16 4.10 5.14 2.80
CA GLY A 16 5.44 5.40 3.30
C GLY A 16 5.74 6.89 3.45
N LEU A 17 5.37 7.70 2.47
CA LEU A 17 5.49 9.17 2.57
C LEU A 17 4.65 9.75 3.70
N LEU A 18 3.40 9.28 3.86
CA LEU A 18 2.55 9.72 4.97
C LEU A 18 3.12 9.34 6.33
N LEU A 19 3.78 8.19 6.47
CA LEU A 19 4.50 7.83 7.69
C LEU A 19 5.66 8.79 7.97
N ILE A 20 6.42 9.20 6.95
CA ILE A 20 7.50 10.19 7.10
C ILE A 20 6.92 11.55 7.49
N GLN A 21 5.85 12.01 6.84
CA GLN A 21 5.14 13.26 7.20
C GLN A 21 4.61 13.19 8.63
N GLY A 22 4.00 12.07 9.01
CA GLY A 22 3.54 11.81 10.38
C GLY A 22 4.66 11.84 11.41
N ALA A 23 5.83 11.32 11.07
CA ALA A 23 7.00 11.38 11.93
C ALA A 23 7.47 12.82 12.20
N PHE A 24 7.51 13.65 11.16
CA PHE A 24 7.79 15.09 11.33
C PHE A 24 6.72 15.77 12.19
N LYS A 25 5.44 15.48 11.94
CA LYS A 25 4.36 16.03 12.73
C LYS A 25 4.46 15.67 14.22
N VAL A 26 4.92 14.47 14.56
CA VAL A 26 5.11 14.04 15.96
C VAL A 26 6.12 14.91 16.72
N VAL A 27 7.20 15.35 16.05
CA VAL A 27 8.27 16.12 16.70
C VAL A 27 8.17 17.62 16.52
N THR A 28 7.51 18.09 15.45
CA THR A 28 7.46 19.52 15.12
C THR A 28 6.06 20.13 15.25
N ASP A 29 5.03 19.30 15.42
CA ASP A 29 3.61 19.63 15.38
C ASP A 29 3.16 20.27 14.04
N LEU A 30 4.03 20.25 13.00
CA LEU A 30 3.75 20.79 11.67
C LEU A 30 3.32 19.66 10.72
N PRO A 31 2.16 19.78 10.06
CA PRO A 31 1.80 18.88 8.97
C PRO A 31 2.61 19.27 7.72
N LEU A 32 3.57 18.45 7.28
CA LEU A 32 4.37 18.74 6.08
C LEU A 32 3.54 18.51 4.80
N VAL A 33 2.61 19.43 4.51
CA VAL A 33 1.73 19.36 3.35
C VAL A 33 2.05 20.47 2.35
N THR A 34 2.41 21.66 2.86
CA THR A 34 2.64 22.85 2.04
C THR A 34 4.13 23.20 1.94
N ALA A 35 4.50 23.90 0.86
CA ALA A 35 5.88 24.42 0.72
C ALA A 35 6.29 25.35 1.87
N GLN A 36 5.32 26.03 2.50
CA GLN A 36 5.58 26.89 3.66
C GLN A 36 5.99 26.07 4.89
N ASP A 37 5.43 24.88 5.09
CA ASP A 37 5.78 23.99 6.21
C ASP A 37 7.27 23.57 6.12
N PHE A 38 7.77 23.32 4.91
CA PHE A 38 9.19 23.00 4.71
C PHE A 38 10.12 24.17 5.02
N VAL A 39 9.69 25.41 4.74
CA VAL A 39 10.45 26.61 5.11
C VAL A 39 10.45 26.78 6.63
N GLN A 40 9.36 26.47 7.32
CA GLN A 40 9.29 26.53 8.78
C GLN A 40 10.23 25.55 9.47
N LEU A 41 10.52 24.38 8.87
CA LEU A 41 11.49 23.43 9.40
C LEU A 41 12.92 24.01 9.49
N THR A 42 13.25 25.02 8.69
CA THR A 42 14.57 25.66 8.68
C THR A 42 14.68 26.83 9.67
N GLN A 43 13.59 27.18 10.39
CA GLN A 43 13.62 28.24 11.40
C GLN A 43 14.45 27.85 12.62
N GLU A 44 15.02 28.83 13.27
CA GLU A 44 15.82 28.63 14.49
C GLU A 44 14.97 27.97 15.60
N GLY A 45 15.48 26.91 16.17
CA GLY A 45 14.81 26.08 17.17
C GLY A 45 14.08 24.86 16.62
N MET A 46 13.52 24.90 15.40
CA MET A 46 12.85 23.72 14.79
C MET A 46 13.84 22.62 14.42
N PHE A 47 15.04 23.01 14.01
CA PHE A 47 16.11 22.04 13.68
C PHE A 47 16.37 21.06 14.81
N TRP A 48 16.46 21.51 16.04
CA TRP A 48 16.74 20.67 17.20
C TRP A 48 15.61 19.71 17.56
N LYS A 49 14.39 19.95 17.07
CA LYS A 49 13.24 19.06 17.26
C LYS A 49 13.28 17.88 16.30
N TRP A 50 13.48 18.11 15.00
CA TRP A 50 13.40 17.03 14.01
C TRP A 50 14.74 16.33 13.72
N PHE A 51 15.88 17.01 13.89
CA PHE A 51 17.19 16.44 13.61
C PHE A 51 17.50 15.17 14.42
N PRO A 52 17.20 15.08 15.75
CA PRO A 52 17.37 13.85 16.51
C PRO A 52 16.50 12.68 15.98
N ALA A 53 15.32 12.97 15.42
CA ALA A 53 14.48 11.93 14.83
C ALA A 53 15.10 11.37 13.55
N VAL A 54 15.65 12.22 12.67
CA VAL A 54 16.38 11.78 11.48
C VAL A 54 17.61 10.95 11.86
N LEU A 55 18.40 11.40 12.84
CA LEU A 55 19.54 10.63 13.34
C LEU A 55 19.10 9.25 13.89
N SER A 56 17.99 9.22 14.62
CA SER A 56 17.42 7.98 15.14
C SER A 56 17.02 7.03 13.99
N ALA A 57 16.38 7.54 12.93
CA ALA A 57 16.03 6.74 11.75
C ALA A 57 17.28 6.16 11.05
N LEU A 58 18.29 6.97 10.85
CA LEU A 58 19.56 6.54 10.25
C LEU A 58 20.28 5.51 11.11
N PHE A 59 20.30 5.71 12.42
CA PHE A 59 20.88 4.77 13.36
C PHE A 59 20.13 3.43 13.38
N ILE A 60 18.80 3.44 13.40
CA ILE A 60 17.96 2.23 13.30
C ILE A 60 18.28 1.48 12.00
N ARG A 61 18.34 2.19 10.86
CA ARG A 61 18.70 1.59 9.57
C ARG A 61 20.10 0.96 9.61
N TRP A 62 21.07 1.66 10.16
CA TRP A 62 22.43 1.16 10.32
C TRP A 62 22.49 -0.08 11.23
N ALA A 63 21.81 -0.04 12.36
CA ALA A 63 21.77 -1.14 13.32
C ALA A 63 21.15 -2.42 12.71
N ILE A 64 20.01 -2.29 12.00
CA ILE A 64 19.35 -3.42 11.34
C ILE A 64 20.23 -4.04 10.25
N ASN A 65 21.04 -3.24 9.57
CA ASN A 65 21.93 -3.75 8.52
C ASN A 65 23.21 -4.41 9.08
N ASN A 66 23.69 -3.98 10.26
CA ASN A 66 25.00 -4.40 10.80
C ASN A 66 24.89 -5.34 11.99
N TRP A 67 23.78 -5.33 12.75
CA TRP A 67 23.61 -6.16 13.93
C TRP A 67 22.80 -7.43 13.61
N TYR A 68 22.72 -8.32 14.60
CA TYR A 68 21.89 -9.52 14.51
C TYR A 68 20.42 -9.12 14.35
N LYS A 69 19.79 -9.51 13.25
CA LYS A 69 18.46 -9.04 12.83
C LYS A 69 17.40 -9.14 13.92
N SER A 70 17.40 -10.21 14.70
CA SER A 70 16.40 -10.45 15.76
C SER A 70 16.49 -9.48 16.94
N ILE A 71 17.68 -8.91 17.21
CA ILE A 71 17.93 -8.07 18.38
C ILE A 71 18.17 -6.61 17.98
N ALA A 72 18.53 -6.38 16.71
CA ALA A 72 18.96 -5.08 16.20
C ALA A 72 17.96 -3.97 16.51
N LEU A 73 16.67 -4.15 16.22
CA LEU A 73 15.68 -3.11 16.43
C LEU A 73 15.40 -2.84 17.91
N PRO A 74 15.10 -3.84 18.78
CA PRO A 74 14.92 -3.58 20.21
C PRO A 74 16.16 -2.96 20.85
N ALA A 75 17.35 -3.46 20.54
CA ALA A 75 18.60 -2.93 21.07
C ALA A 75 18.87 -1.48 20.63
N ALA A 76 18.63 -1.18 19.35
CA ALA A 76 18.74 0.18 18.82
C ALA A 76 17.76 1.15 19.51
N MET A 77 16.51 0.73 19.69
CA MET A 77 15.49 1.52 20.39
C MET A 77 15.90 1.79 21.85
N PHE A 78 16.33 0.74 22.58
CA PHE A 78 16.81 0.87 23.96
C PHE A 78 18.01 1.83 24.04
N LEU A 79 18.97 1.68 23.15
CA LEU A 79 20.17 2.53 23.12
C LEU A 79 19.81 3.99 22.83
N LEU A 80 18.93 4.24 21.86
CA LEU A 80 18.47 5.59 21.53
C LEU A 80 17.73 6.24 22.70
N ILE A 81 16.87 5.50 23.40
CA ILE A 81 16.19 6.00 24.60
C ILE A 81 17.23 6.32 25.70
N ALA A 82 18.17 5.42 25.95
CA ALA A 82 19.22 5.64 26.95
C ALA A 82 20.09 6.87 26.61
N VAL A 83 20.51 6.99 25.35
CA VAL A 83 21.29 8.15 24.88
C VAL A 83 20.48 9.44 25.02
N PHE A 84 19.19 9.43 24.69
CA PHE A 84 18.32 10.59 24.84
C PHE A 84 18.29 11.08 26.30
N PHE A 85 18.03 10.19 27.26
CA PHE A 85 17.95 10.57 28.66
C PHE A 85 19.31 10.98 29.23
N LEU A 86 20.39 10.25 28.87
CA LEU A 86 21.75 10.60 29.29
C LEU A 86 22.19 11.97 28.77
N PHE A 87 21.91 12.28 27.51
CA PHE A 87 22.23 13.57 26.92
C PHE A 87 21.50 14.71 27.62
N ASN A 88 20.18 14.60 27.81
CA ASN A 88 19.40 15.65 28.46
C ASN A 88 19.76 15.82 29.93
N SER A 89 20.05 14.73 30.64
CA SER A 89 20.56 14.79 32.01
C SER A 89 21.93 15.51 32.09
N ALA A 90 22.82 15.29 31.10
CA ALA A 90 24.12 15.97 31.05
C ALA A 90 23.99 17.48 30.76
N VAL A 91 22.92 17.87 30.04
CA VAL A 91 22.58 19.30 29.82
C VAL A 91 21.89 19.92 31.03
N GLY A 92 21.50 19.13 32.04
CA GLY A 92 20.86 19.58 33.28
C GLY A 92 19.33 19.69 33.20
N LEU A 93 18.72 19.12 32.17
CA LEU A 93 17.26 19.05 32.04
C LEU A 93 16.71 17.93 32.91
N SER A 94 15.72 18.25 33.74
CA SER A 94 14.98 17.27 34.51
C SER A 94 13.95 16.52 33.65
N ALA A 95 13.46 15.41 34.14
CA ALA A 95 12.43 14.66 33.45
C ALA A 95 11.10 15.44 33.32
N GLU A 96 10.81 16.35 34.25
CA GLU A 96 9.65 17.23 34.19
C GLU A 96 9.83 18.31 33.10
N ASP A 97 11.03 18.88 32.97
CA ASP A 97 11.35 19.85 31.90
C ASP A 97 11.16 19.20 30.51
N LEU A 98 11.53 17.93 30.35
CA LEU A 98 11.35 17.21 29.08
C LEU A 98 9.87 16.97 28.71
N LEU A 99 9.00 16.86 29.71
CA LEU A 99 7.55 16.77 29.51
C LEU A 99 6.98 18.12 29.11
N ASP A 100 7.38 19.18 29.80
CA ASP A 100 6.91 20.56 29.56
C ASP A 100 7.38 21.08 28.20
N ASP A 101 8.59 20.77 27.79
CA ASP A 101 9.15 21.09 26.48
C ASP A 101 8.51 20.25 25.34
N GLY A 102 7.66 19.28 25.68
CA GLY A 102 6.99 18.43 24.74
C GLY A 102 7.91 17.47 23.97
N LEU A 103 9.06 17.13 24.53
CA LEU A 103 10.03 16.16 23.95
C LEU A 103 9.64 14.70 24.19
N LEU A 104 8.76 14.47 25.15
CA LEU A 104 8.18 13.16 25.45
C LEU A 104 6.74 13.07 24.91
N VAL A 105 6.25 11.84 24.78
CA VAL A 105 4.90 11.57 24.21
C VAL A 105 3.80 12.01 25.17
N GLY A 106 4.01 11.92 26.50
CA GLY A 106 3.11 12.43 27.54
C GLY A 106 3.14 13.95 27.70
N PRO A 107 2.38 14.50 28.68
CA PRO A 107 1.52 13.79 29.63
C PRO A 107 0.20 13.33 29.04
N PHE A 108 -0.29 12.18 29.52
CA PHE A 108 -1.66 11.73 29.21
C PHE A 108 -2.62 12.17 30.33
N PRO A 109 -3.89 12.43 30.03
CA PRO A 109 -4.88 12.70 31.07
C PRO A 109 -4.97 11.57 32.07
N ASP A 110 -5.08 11.85 33.36
CA ASP A 110 -5.22 10.86 34.44
C ASP A 110 -6.59 10.12 34.43
N THR A 111 -7.19 10.00 33.27
CA THR A 111 -8.38 9.18 33.10
C THR A 111 -7.98 7.71 33.20
N GLN A 112 -8.46 7.03 34.25
CA GLN A 112 -8.34 5.58 34.28
C GLN A 112 -8.95 5.02 32.99
N PRO A 113 -8.23 4.19 32.24
CA PRO A 113 -8.82 3.54 31.07
C PRO A 113 -9.98 2.69 31.62
N SER A 114 -11.20 3.12 31.37
CA SER A 114 -12.36 2.27 31.56
C SER A 114 -12.23 1.20 30.47
N VAL A 115 -11.79 0.03 30.89
CA VAL A 115 -11.37 -1.07 30.01
C VAL A 115 -12.46 -1.51 29.06
N TRP A 116 -13.67 -1.31 29.45
CA TRP A 116 -14.85 -1.54 28.64
C TRP A 116 -15.98 -0.68 29.22
N ASN A 117 -16.17 0.48 28.63
CA ASN A 117 -17.41 1.21 28.83
C ASN A 117 -18.28 0.92 27.61
N PRO A 118 -19.24 0.01 27.67
CA PRO A 118 -20.20 -0.20 26.60
C PRO A 118 -21.14 1.01 26.55
N VAL A 119 -20.59 2.17 26.23
CA VAL A 119 -21.30 3.45 26.05
C VAL A 119 -22.56 3.25 25.22
N LEU A 120 -22.49 2.34 24.24
CA LEU A 120 -23.64 1.96 23.42
C LEU A 120 -24.78 1.29 24.19
N LEU A 121 -24.50 0.55 25.27
CA LEU A 121 -25.53 -0.15 26.03
C LEU A 121 -26.12 0.74 27.14
N GLU A 122 -25.31 1.60 27.76
CA GLU A 122 -25.76 2.51 28.81
C GLU A 122 -26.48 3.74 28.27
N HIS A 123 -26.06 4.23 27.09
CA HIS A 123 -26.60 5.47 26.48
C HIS A 123 -27.33 5.22 25.16
N ALA A 124 -27.83 3.99 24.94
CA ALA A 124 -28.53 3.65 23.69
C ALA A 124 -29.76 4.53 23.41
N SER A 125 -30.39 5.06 24.47
CA SER A 125 -31.52 5.98 24.39
C SER A 125 -31.11 7.42 24.01
N GLU A 126 -29.84 7.78 24.18
CA GLU A 126 -29.30 9.11 23.89
C GLU A 126 -28.69 9.20 22.48
N ILE A 127 -28.72 8.10 21.72
CA ILE A 127 -28.18 8.06 20.35
C ILE A 127 -29.02 8.96 19.44
N GLU A 128 -28.41 10.02 18.96
CA GLU A 128 -29.01 10.87 17.94
C GLU A 128 -28.95 10.21 16.54
N TRP A 129 -29.90 9.36 16.25
CA TRP A 129 -30.00 8.66 14.97
C TRP A 129 -29.95 9.58 13.76
N ARG A 130 -30.46 10.82 13.92
CA ARG A 130 -30.42 11.84 12.87
C ARG A 130 -28.99 12.16 12.44
N LEU A 131 -28.05 12.24 13.35
CA LEU A 131 -26.64 12.53 13.06
C LEU A 131 -26.01 11.36 12.28
N ILE A 132 -26.35 10.11 12.65
CA ILE A 132 -25.88 8.93 11.95
C ILE A 132 -26.32 8.96 10.48
N TRP A 133 -27.60 9.26 10.22
CA TRP A 133 -28.12 9.39 8.86
C TRP A 133 -27.46 10.51 8.06
N GLN A 134 -27.19 11.66 8.69
CA GLN A 134 -26.48 12.77 8.04
C GLN A 134 -25.05 12.41 7.61
N HIS A 135 -24.37 11.56 8.38
CA HIS A 135 -23.00 11.12 8.11
C HIS A 135 -22.89 9.77 7.36
N LEU A 136 -24.00 9.20 6.93
CA LEU A 136 -24.01 7.88 6.26
C LEU A 136 -23.12 7.85 5.01
N SER A 137 -23.06 8.95 4.25
CA SER A 137 -22.16 9.07 3.08
C SER A 137 -20.69 8.96 3.48
N SER A 138 -20.28 9.66 4.53
CA SER A 138 -18.90 9.59 5.05
C SER A 138 -18.58 8.21 5.61
N MET A 139 -19.51 7.59 6.33
CA MET A 139 -19.35 6.23 6.86
C MET A 139 -19.21 5.21 5.73
N SER A 140 -20.02 5.33 4.67
CA SER A 140 -19.93 4.47 3.50
C SER A 140 -18.59 4.65 2.79
N THR A 141 -18.10 5.88 2.65
CA THR A 141 -16.78 6.19 2.08
C THR A 141 -15.66 5.54 2.87
N ILE A 142 -15.68 5.67 4.20
CA ILE A 142 -14.68 5.05 5.08
C ILE A 142 -14.72 3.53 4.94
N THR A 143 -15.91 2.92 4.89
CA THR A 143 -16.06 1.48 4.74
C THR A 143 -15.51 0.98 3.39
N LEU A 144 -15.86 1.66 2.29
CA LEU A 144 -15.34 1.33 0.96
C LEU A 144 -13.82 1.50 0.89
N LEU A 145 -13.32 2.61 1.41
CA LEU A 145 -11.87 2.86 1.45
C LEU A 145 -11.13 1.79 2.26
N SER A 146 -11.68 1.42 3.41
CA SER A 146 -11.11 0.37 4.26
C SER A 146 -11.09 -0.99 3.56
N ALA A 147 -12.17 -1.34 2.84
CA ALA A 147 -12.24 -2.57 2.06
C ALA A 147 -11.19 -2.58 0.93
N VAL A 148 -11.07 -1.48 0.17
CA VAL A 148 -10.06 -1.34 -0.89
C VAL A 148 -8.64 -1.40 -0.31
N SER A 149 -8.39 -0.69 0.79
CA SER A 149 -7.10 -0.69 1.49
C SER A 149 -6.72 -2.09 1.98
N LEU A 150 -7.70 -2.83 2.53
CA LEU A 150 -7.50 -4.21 2.95
C LEU A 150 -7.12 -5.11 1.76
N MET A 151 -7.84 -5.01 0.63
CA MET A 151 -7.53 -5.79 -0.57
C MET A 151 -6.13 -5.49 -1.12
N LEU A 152 -5.73 -4.22 -1.14
CA LEU A 152 -4.38 -3.78 -1.54
C LEU A 152 -3.31 -4.32 -0.58
N THR A 153 -3.54 -4.19 0.71
CA THR A 153 -2.62 -4.68 1.74
C THR A 153 -2.44 -6.20 1.67
N ILE A 154 -3.53 -6.97 1.55
CA ILE A 154 -3.45 -8.44 1.43
C ILE A 154 -2.73 -8.84 0.13
N SER A 155 -3.02 -8.15 -0.97
CA SER A 155 -2.32 -8.39 -2.24
C SER A 155 -0.83 -8.10 -2.12
N GLY A 156 -0.45 -7.01 -1.45
CA GLY A 156 0.94 -6.68 -1.16
C GLY A 156 1.61 -7.69 -0.23
N LEU A 157 0.92 -8.12 0.83
CA LEU A 157 1.40 -9.16 1.73
C LEU A 157 1.59 -10.50 1.03
N SER A 158 0.69 -10.88 0.12
CA SER A 158 0.81 -12.08 -0.71
C SER A 158 2.09 -12.05 -1.55
N VAL A 159 2.41 -10.91 -2.15
CA VAL A 159 3.66 -10.70 -2.90
C VAL A 159 4.88 -10.75 -1.96
N LEU A 160 4.81 -10.08 -0.82
CA LEU A 160 5.89 -10.02 0.16
C LEU A 160 6.24 -11.39 0.73
N GLN A 161 5.22 -12.16 1.11
CA GLN A 161 5.37 -13.48 1.72
C GLN A 161 5.57 -14.61 0.70
N ARG A 162 5.35 -14.32 -0.59
CA ARG A 162 5.33 -15.30 -1.69
C ARG A 162 4.33 -16.43 -1.42
N ASP A 163 3.19 -16.09 -0.83
CA ASP A 163 2.13 -17.02 -0.48
C ASP A 163 0.79 -16.57 -1.07
N ASN A 164 -0.10 -17.52 -1.37
CA ASN A 164 -1.44 -17.23 -1.84
C ASN A 164 -2.38 -17.02 -0.64
N ILE A 165 -2.67 -15.76 -0.35
CA ILE A 165 -3.62 -15.39 0.70
C ILE A 165 -5.02 -15.30 0.08
N ASP A 166 -6.00 -15.94 0.69
CA ASP A 166 -7.40 -15.87 0.27
C ASP A 166 -8.02 -14.52 0.70
N ILE A 167 -8.17 -13.62 -0.26
CA ILE A 167 -8.69 -12.26 -0.05
C ILE A 167 -10.11 -12.30 0.52
N ASN A 168 -10.97 -13.22 0.09
CA ASN A 168 -12.36 -13.30 0.55
C ASN A 168 -12.42 -13.69 2.02
N ARG A 169 -11.60 -14.65 2.42
CA ARG A 169 -11.48 -15.07 3.81
C ARG A 169 -10.97 -13.95 4.69
N GLU A 170 -9.94 -13.23 4.24
CA GLU A 170 -9.37 -12.11 5.00
C GLU A 170 -10.36 -10.93 5.12
N LEU A 171 -11.13 -10.63 4.07
CA LEU A 171 -12.20 -9.64 4.12
C LEU A 171 -13.26 -10.02 5.16
N THR A 172 -13.67 -11.28 5.18
CA THR A 172 -14.68 -11.76 6.13
C THR A 172 -14.17 -11.69 7.56
N VAL A 173 -12.95 -12.17 7.81
CA VAL A 173 -12.33 -12.16 9.16
C VAL A 173 -12.09 -10.72 9.63
N SER A 174 -11.58 -9.85 8.79
CA SER A 174 -11.37 -8.43 9.12
C SER A 174 -12.70 -7.71 9.36
N GLY A 175 -13.74 -8.02 8.58
CA GLY A 175 -15.08 -7.49 8.81
C GLY A 175 -15.64 -7.88 10.16
N PHE A 176 -15.54 -9.16 10.53
CA PHE A 176 -15.94 -9.64 11.84
C PHE A 176 -15.14 -9.00 12.98
N ALA A 177 -13.80 -8.94 12.83
CA ALA A 177 -12.93 -8.31 13.83
C ALA A 177 -13.25 -6.82 14.02
N ASN A 178 -13.53 -6.08 12.93
CA ASN A 178 -13.91 -4.68 12.99
C ASN A 178 -15.32 -4.48 13.59
N THR A 179 -16.24 -5.42 13.40
CA THR A 179 -17.55 -5.38 14.07
C THR A 179 -17.37 -5.51 15.57
N VAL A 180 -16.57 -6.49 16.02
CA VAL A 180 -16.27 -6.67 17.45
C VAL A 180 -15.55 -5.44 18.03
N SER A 181 -14.56 -4.90 17.29
CA SER A 181 -13.84 -3.69 17.69
C SER A 181 -14.79 -2.51 17.86
N GLY A 182 -15.68 -2.27 16.89
CA GLY A 182 -16.65 -1.17 16.93
C GLY A 182 -17.64 -1.30 18.10
N LEU A 183 -18.14 -2.52 18.38
CA LEU A 183 -19.01 -2.77 19.52
C LEU A 183 -18.29 -2.57 20.87
N SER A 184 -16.97 -2.71 20.89
CA SER A 184 -16.15 -2.46 22.07
C SER A 184 -15.64 -1.01 22.17
N GLY A 185 -16.08 -0.10 21.28
CA GLY A 185 -15.60 1.30 21.24
C GLY A 185 -14.23 1.48 20.60
N GLY A 186 -13.72 0.45 19.90
CA GLY A 186 -12.44 0.51 19.22
C GLY A 186 -12.49 1.13 17.82
N LEU A 187 -11.32 1.41 17.28
CA LEU A 187 -11.15 1.93 15.91
C LEU A 187 -11.14 0.81 14.87
N ILE A 188 -11.31 1.20 13.60
CA ILE A 188 -11.14 0.29 12.47
C ILE A 188 -9.70 -0.22 12.44
N ALA A 189 -9.54 -1.54 12.44
CA ALA A 189 -8.25 -2.21 12.38
C ALA A 189 -8.06 -2.90 11.01
N LEU A 190 -6.88 -2.74 10.45
CA LEU A 190 -6.47 -3.36 9.19
C LEU A 190 -5.11 -4.05 9.39
N PRO A 191 -4.83 -5.15 8.68
CA PRO A 191 -3.49 -5.74 8.65
C PRO A 191 -2.46 -4.69 8.22
N SER A 192 -1.37 -4.58 8.96
CA SER A 192 -0.31 -3.62 8.65
C SER A 192 0.77 -4.27 7.80
N MET A 193 0.97 -3.75 6.58
CA MET A 193 2.08 -4.14 5.71
C MET A 193 3.42 -3.82 6.39
N THR A 194 3.55 -2.63 6.94
CA THR A 194 4.77 -2.12 7.56
C THR A 194 5.21 -2.96 8.75
N LEU A 195 4.28 -3.30 9.65
CA LEU A 195 4.58 -4.12 10.83
C LEU A 195 4.90 -5.57 10.45
N THR A 196 4.23 -6.10 9.43
CA THR A 196 4.52 -7.44 8.90
C THR A 196 5.91 -7.48 8.25
N GLU A 197 6.27 -6.48 7.46
CA GLU A 197 7.60 -6.36 6.87
C GLU A 197 8.69 -6.21 7.93
N LEU A 198 8.45 -5.40 8.95
CA LEU A 198 9.32 -5.27 10.11
C LEU A 198 9.52 -6.62 10.82
N SER A 199 8.44 -7.32 11.11
CA SER A 199 8.46 -8.65 11.74
C SER A 199 9.31 -9.64 10.93
N MET A 200 9.19 -9.64 9.60
CA MET A 200 10.00 -10.48 8.71
C MET A 200 11.48 -10.05 8.71
N THR A 201 11.75 -8.74 8.76
CA THR A 201 13.10 -8.18 8.77
C THR A 201 13.86 -8.58 10.02
N VAL A 202 13.20 -8.56 11.18
CA VAL A 202 13.82 -8.99 12.46
C VAL A 202 13.85 -10.52 12.63
N GLY A 203 13.36 -11.28 11.64
CA GLY A 203 13.42 -12.74 11.63
C GLY A 203 12.39 -13.42 12.53
N ALA A 204 11.27 -12.76 12.79
CA ALA A 204 10.18 -13.38 13.55
C ALA A 204 9.60 -14.60 12.80
N PRO A 205 9.23 -15.68 13.51
CA PRO A 205 8.69 -16.87 12.88
C PRO A 205 7.34 -16.58 12.20
N ARG A 206 7.06 -17.24 11.09
CA ARG A 206 5.76 -17.21 10.40
C ARG A 206 4.72 -18.01 11.17
N SER A 207 4.43 -17.58 12.39
CA SER A 207 3.51 -18.29 13.30
C SER A 207 2.37 -17.36 13.71
N ARG A 208 1.18 -17.91 13.86
CA ARG A 208 0.01 -17.21 14.44
C ARG A 208 0.24 -16.75 15.87
N LEU A 209 1.15 -17.41 16.59
CA LEU A 209 1.53 -17.02 17.94
C LEU A 209 2.15 -15.63 18.01
N VAL A 210 2.83 -15.17 16.98
CA VAL A 210 3.38 -13.80 16.93
C VAL A 210 2.27 -12.76 17.09
N GLY A 211 1.18 -12.89 16.31
CA GLY A 211 0.03 -11.99 16.43
C GLY A 211 -0.64 -12.05 17.80
N LEU A 212 -0.73 -13.25 18.39
CA LEU A 212 -1.33 -13.45 19.70
C LEU A 212 -0.48 -12.82 20.82
N VAL A 213 0.85 -12.96 20.76
CA VAL A 213 1.79 -12.32 21.69
C VAL A 213 1.73 -10.81 21.56
N VAL A 214 1.67 -10.27 20.33
CA VAL A 214 1.50 -8.83 20.10
C VAL A 214 0.19 -8.34 20.69
N ALA A 215 -0.93 -9.03 20.46
CA ALA A 215 -2.23 -8.65 21.01
C ALA A 215 -2.22 -8.67 22.55
N LEU A 216 -1.63 -9.69 23.15
CA LEU A 216 -1.45 -9.79 24.61
C LEU A 216 -0.63 -8.62 25.15
N PHE A 217 0.50 -8.31 24.49
CA PHE A 217 1.36 -7.20 24.90
C PHE A 217 0.64 -5.86 24.78
N CYS A 218 -0.08 -5.62 23.67
CA CYS A 218 -0.91 -4.43 23.52
C CYS A 218 -2.00 -4.33 24.59
N GLY A 219 -2.63 -5.47 24.96
CA GLY A 219 -3.58 -5.52 26.06
C GLY A 219 -2.95 -5.13 27.40
N VAL A 220 -1.80 -5.70 27.74
CA VAL A 220 -1.06 -5.33 28.96
C VAL A 220 -0.68 -3.85 28.95
N MET A 221 -0.21 -3.33 27.80
CA MET A 221 0.14 -1.92 27.66
C MET A 221 -1.05 -0.99 27.77
N LEU A 222 -2.23 -1.40 27.33
CA LEU A 222 -3.47 -0.62 27.50
C LEU A 222 -3.79 -0.39 28.98
N PHE A 223 -3.58 -1.40 29.85
CA PHE A 223 -3.92 -1.30 31.28
C PHE A 223 -2.83 -0.67 32.12
N PHE A 224 -1.56 -0.97 31.83
CA PHE A 224 -0.44 -0.61 32.67
C PHE A 224 0.55 0.32 31.99
N GLY A 225 0.49 0.45 30.66
CA GLY A 225 1.51 1.06 29.86
C GLY A 225 1.42 2.58 29.69
N MET A 226 0.30 3.21 30.05
CA MET A 226 0.10 4.65 29.80
C MET A 226 1.22 5.50 30.41
N LYS A 227 1.59 5.22 31.67
CA LYS A 227 2.70 5.90 32.33
C LYS A 227 4.04 5.64 31.65
N ALA A 228 4.30 4.39 31.23
CA ALA A 228 5.52 4.03 30.52
C ALA A 228 5.63 4.68 29.14
N ILE A 229 4.50 4.73 28.40
CA ILE A 229 4.43 5.37 27.09
C ILE A 229 4.59 6.88 27.19
N ALA A 230 4.11 7.50 28.28
CA ALA A 230 4.29 8.93 28.53
C ALA A 230 5.77 9.36 28.54
N TRP A 231 6.64 8.51 29.05
CA TRP A 231 8.08 8.74 29.12
C TRP A 231 8.83 8.41 27.82
N PHE A 232 8.14 8.04 26.77
CA PHE A 232 8.78 7.67 25.51
C PHE A 232 9.23 8.92 24.73
N PRO A 233 10.52 9.04 24.32
CA PRO A 233 11.00 10.19 23.56
C PRO A 233 10.35 10.29 22.17
N LYS A 234 9.73 11.43 21.84
CA LYS A 234 9.13 11.68 20.52
C LYS A 234 10.14 11.51 19.38
N ALA A 235 11.40 11.90 19.58
CA ALA A 235 12.44 11.76 18.57
C ALA A 235 12.73 10.31 18.20
N VAL A 236 12.71 9.38 19.17
CA VAL A 236 12.93 7.95 18.91
C VAL A 236 11.74 7.32 18.21
N LEU A 237 10.51 7.70 18.63
CA LEU A 237 9.28 7.25 17.97
C LEU A 237 9.21 7.74 16.52
N ALA A 238 9.46 9.03 16.30
CA ALA A 238 9.51 9.60 14.96
C ALA A 238 10.61 9.00 14.11
N GLY A 239 11.78 8.71 14.69
CA GLY A 239 12.85 8.00 13.99
C GLY A 239 12.42 6.61 13.50
N LEU A 240 11.69 5.87 14.33
CA LEU A 240 11.13 4.58 13.92
C LEU A 240 10.11 4.73 12.77
N LEU A 241 9.19 5.71 12.88
CA LEU A 241 8.22 5.98 11.81
C LEU A 241 8.89 6.40 10.50
N MET A 242 9.94 7.23 10.57
CA MET A 242 10.72 7.61 9.39
C MET A 242 11.43 6.40 8.76
N TYR A 243 12.01 5.53 9.57
CA TYR A 243 12.65 4.30 9.09
C TYR A 243 11.62 3.40 8.37
N LEU A 244 10.46 3.17 8.98
CA LEU A 244 9.40 2.34 8.38
C LEU A 244 8.84 2.96 7.10
N GLY A 245 8.62 4.28 7.10
CA GLY A 245 8.16 5.01 5.92
C GLY A 245 9.19 4.96 4.79
N TRP A 246 10.48 5.14 5.12
CA TRP A 246 11.55 5.04 4.13
C TRP A 246 11.66 3.64 3.54
N ALA A 247 11.54 2.59 4.33
CA ALA A 247 11.58 1.21 3.84
C ALA A 247 10.49 0.94 2.79
N LEU A 248 9.28 1.47 2.99
CA LEU A 248 8.20 1.39 1.98
C LEU A 248 8.52 2.19 0.72
N VAL A 249 9.00 3.42 0.86
CA VAL A 249 9.38 4.28 -0.29
C VAL A 249 10.52 3.64 -1.08
N GLU A 250 11.56 3.15 -0.40
CA GLU A 250 12.70 2.49 -1.04
C GLU A 250 12.24 1.29 -1.86
N ARG A 251 11.44 0.41 -1.30
CA ARG A 251 10.98 -0.81 -1.95
C ARG A 251 9.99 -0.54 -3.09
N TRP A 252 8.97 0.27 -2.86
CA TRP A 252 7.83 0.42 -3.76
C TRP A 252 7.93 1.60 -4.74
N LEU A 253 8.88 2.54 -4.51
CA LEU A 253 9.15 3.64 -5.44
C LEU A 253 10.54 3.52 -6.06
N ILE A 254 11.60 3.37 -5.24
CA ILE A 254 12.99 3.44 -5.76
C ILE A 254 13.36 2.13 -6.46
N GLU A 255 13.15 0.97 -5.82
CA GLU A 255 13.46 -0.33 -6.42
C GLU A 255 12.49 -0.68 -7.55
N ALA A 256 11.23 -0.31 -7.44
CA ALA A 256 10.21 -0.50 -8.46
C ALA A 256 10.59 0.12 -9.82
N ARG A 257 11.36 1.23 -9.83
CA ARG A 257 11.89 1.84 -11.06
C ARG A 257 12.72 0.88 -11.90
N LYS A 258 13.42 -0.06 -11.26
CA LYS A 258 14.28 -1.04 -11.94
C LYS A 258 13.49 -2.26 -12.44
N GLN A 259 12.31 -2.50 -11.88
CA GLN A 259 11.53 -3.72 -12.13
C GLN A 259 10.33 -3.47 -13.04
N LEU A 260 9.79 -2.26 -13.07
CA LEU A 260 8.58 -1.92 -13.80
C LEU A 260 8.86 -1.30 -15.17
N PRO A 261 8.00 -1.59 -16.17
CA PRO A 261 7.96 -0.86 -17.42
C PRO A 261 7.73 0.64 -17.16
N ARG A 262 8.25 1.50 -18.05
CA ARG A 262 8.16 2.96 -17.88
C ARG A 262 6.74 3.47 -17.64
N LEU A 263 5.75 2.93 -18.34
CA LEU A 263 4.35 3.34 -18.21
C LEU A 263 3.79 3.01 -16.82
N GLU A 264 4.07 1.82 -16.32
CA GLU A 264 3.62 1.39 -15.00
C GLU A 264 4.32 2.16 -13.89
N TYR A 265 5.60 2.50 -14.06
CA TYR A 265 6.33 3.33 -13.11
C TYR A 265 5.77 4.76 -13.05
N VAL A 266 5.38 5.33 -14.18
CA VAL A 266 4.71 6.65 -14.21
C VAL A 266 3.43 6.62 -13.38
N VAL A 267 2.66 5.54 -13.44
CA VAL A 267 1.47 5.39 -12.59
C VAL A 267 1.83 5.36 -11.11
N VAL A 268 2.86 4.60 -10.71
CA VAL A 268 3.36 4.61 -9.32
C VAL A 268 3.70 6.04 -8.88
N ALA A 269 4.51 6.74 -9.68
CA ALA A 269 4.95 8.10 -9.37
C ALA A 269 3.77 9.09 -9.29
N THR A 270 2.79 8.96 -10.17
CA THR A 270 1.58 9.81 -10.16
C THR A 270 0.76 9.57 -8.90
N ILE A 271 0.53 8.31 -8.50
CA ILE A 271 -0.20 8.01 -7.26
C ILE A 271 0.53 8.60 -6.06
N VAL A 272 1.84 8.40 -5.97
CA VAL A 272 2.67 8.94 -4.88
C VAL A 272 2.61 10.46 -4.83
N LEU A 273 2.67 11.13 -5.97
CA LEU A 273 2.54 12.59 -6.06
C LEU A 273 1.19 13.06 -5.57
N VAL A 274 0.10 12.41 -6.00
CA VAL A 274 -1.27 12.77 -5.58
C VAL A 274 -1.45 12.53 -4.08
N VAL A 275 -0.96 11.40 -3.55
CA VAL A 275 -1.00 11.14 -2.09
C VAL A 275 -0.25 12.22 -1.32
N ALA A 276 0.90 12.67 -1.81
CA ALA A 276 1.73 13.66 -1.13
C ALA A 276 1.14 15.08 -1.15
N THR A 277 0.39 15.45 -2.20
CA THR A 277 -0.05 16.84 -2.44
C THR A 277 -1.54 17.07 -2.23
N VAL A 278 -2.37 16.08 -2.52
CA VAL A 278 -3.84 16.21 -2.47
C VAL A 278 -4.41 15.42 -1.30
N GLY A 279 -4.04 14.15 -1.19
CA GLY A 279 -4.51 13.28 -0.12
C GLY A 279 -4.45 11.81 -0.48
N PHE A 280 -4.58 10.98 0.56
CA PHE A 280 -4.45 9.53 0.41
C PHE A 280 -5.62 8.92 -0.38
N LEU A 281 -6.84 9.40 -0.11
CA LEU A 281 -8.05 8.93 -0.78
C LEU A 281 -8.00 9.20 -2.29
N GLU A 282 -7.62 10.42 -2.65
CA GLU A 282 -7.49 10.86 -4.03
C GLU A 282 -6.42 10.05 -4.77
N GLY A 283 -5.30 9.77 -4.10
CA GLY A 283 -4.25 8.90 -4.63
C GLY A 283 -4.75 7.48 -4.91
N VAL A 284 -5.53 6.89 -4.01
CA VAL A 284 -6.15 5.57 -4.20
C VAL A 284 -7.11 5.59 -5.38
N MET A 285 -7.94 6.62 -5.51
CA MET A 285 -8.88 6.77 -6.62
C MET A 285 -8.15 6.89 -7.97
N VAL A 286 -7.11 7.70 -8.03
CA VAL A 286 -6.23 7.79 -9.23
C VAL A 286 -5.60 6.44 -9.54
N GLY A 287 -5.18 5.70 -8.51
CA GLY A 287 -4.65 4.35 -8.66
C GLY A 287 -5.65 3.38 -9.29
N LEU A 288 -6.88 3.36 -8.80
CA LEU A 288 -7.96 2.51 -9.34
C LEU A 288 -8.31 2.88 -10.79
N LEU A 289 -8.44 4.17 -11.09
CA LEU A 289 -8.68 4.64 -12.46
C LEU A 289 -7.52 4.25 -13.39
N SER A 290 -6.29 4.44 -12.93
CA SER A 290 -5.10 4.04 -13.67
C SER A 290 -5.05 2.53 -13.91
N ALA A 291 -5.52 1.71 -12.96
CA ALA A 291 -5.63 0.25 -13.12
C ALA A 291 -6.55 -0.11 -14.28
N ILE A 292 -7.69 0.56 -14.38
CA ILE A 292 -8.66 0.35 -15.48
C ILE A 292 -8.03 0.74 -16.81
N VAL A 293 -7.40 1.90 -16.88
CA VAL A 293 -6.73 2.38 -18.11
C VAL A 293 -5.60 1.43 -18.51
N LEU A 294 -4.73 1.02 -17.58
CA LEU A 294 -3.65 0.08 -17.85
C LEU A 294 -4.19 -1.28 -18.31
N PHE A 295 -5.28 -1.76 -17.70
CA PHE A 295 -5.93 -2.98 -18.13
C PHE A 295 -6.38 -2.87 -19.59
N VAL A 296 -7.11 -1.81 -19.95
CA VAL A 296 -7.58 -1.59 -21.32
C VAL A 296 -6.41 -1.50 -22.30
N VAL A 297 -5.38 -0.72 -21.99
CA VAL A 297 -4.19 -0.54 -22.86
C VAL A 297 -3.43 -1.86 -23.03
N ASN A 298 -3.17 -2.58 -21.96
CA ASN A 298 -2.45 -3.85 -22.03
C ASN A 298 -3.25 -4.93 -22.76
N TYR A 299 -4.55 -4.98 -22.53
CA TYR A 299 -5.43 -5.95 -23.19
C TYR A 299 -5.63 -5.65 -24.68
N SER A 300 -5.64 -4.35 -25.07
CA SER A 300 -5.73 -3.92 -26.47
C SER A 300 -4.53 -4.35 -27.30
N ARG A 301 -3.37 -4.56 -26.66
CA ARG A 301 -2.12 -4.95 -27.34
C ARG A 301 -1.96 -6.45 -27.54
N ILE A 302 -2.87 -7.26 -27.01
CA ILE A 302 -2.80 -8.72 -27.20
C ILE A 302 -3.14 -9.04 -28.64
N ASN A 303 -2.23 -9.72 -29.32
CA ASN A 303 -2.46 -10.21 -30.68
C ASN A 303 -3.46 -11.34 -30.65
N VAL A 304 -4.70 -11.07 -31.10
CA VAL A 304 -5.77 -12.08 -31.16
C VAL A 304 -5.62 -13.04 -32.32
N VAL A 305 -4.74 -12.74 -33.30
CA VAL A 305 -4.46 -13.66 -34.40
C VAL A 305 -3.37 -14.64 -33.99
N ARG A 306 -3.76 -15.88 -33.77
CA ARG A 306 -2.82 -16.98 -33.43
C ARG A 306 -2.08 -17.47 -34.66
N TYR A 307 -2.81 -17.68 -35.73
CA TYR A 307 -2.24 -18.10 -37.02
C TYR A 307 -2.93 -17.33 -38.13
N ALA A 308 -2.13 -16.84 -39.09
CA ALA A 308 -2.59 -16.35 -40.38
C ALA A 308 -2.09 -17.35 -41.41
N LEU A 309 -3.00 -18.07 -42.00
CA LEU A 309 -2.74 -19.18 -42.94
C LEU A 309 -3.39 -18.84 -44.28
N THR A 310 -2.86 -19.42 -45.35
CA THR A 310 -3.49 -19.38 -46.65
C THR A 310 -4.32 -20.64 -46.91
N GLY A 311 -5.21 -20.60 -47.88
CA GLY A 311 -5.97 -21.79 -48.30
C GLY A 311 -5.11 -22.90 -48.89
N VAL A 312 -3.84 -22.60 -49.23
CA VAL A 312 -2.82 -23.61 -49.61
C VAL A 312 -2.34 -24.36 -48.39
N GLU A 313 -2.06 -23.65 -47.30
CA GLU A 313 -1.50 -24.25 -46.07
C GLU A 313 -2.56 -25.01 -45.27
N ARG A 314 -3.80 -24.57 -45.31
CA ARG A 314 -4.88 -25.25 -44.60
C ARG A 314 -6.11 -25.40 -45.47
N ARG A 315 -6.56 -26.63 -45.60
CA ARG A 315 -7.78 -26.99 -46.35
C ARG A 315 -8.77 -27.67 -45.41
N SER A 316 -10.05 -27.65 -45.81
CA SER A 316 -11.10 -28.40 -45.11
C SER A 316 -10.91 -29.91 -45.40
N ASN A 317 -11.30 -30.77 -44.43
CA ASN A 317 -11.19 -32.23 -44.53
C ASN A 317 -12.29 -32.85 -45.41
N VAL A 318 -12.80 -32.15 -46.39
CA VAL A 318 -13.80 -32.65 -47.33
C VAL A 318 -13.09 -33.38 -48.45
N GLU A 319 -13.54 -34.58 -48.77
CA GLU A 319 -13.08 -35.35 -49.94
C GLU A 319 -13.47 -34.60 -51.23
N ARG A 320 -12.52 -34.41 -52.12
CA ARG A 320 -12.63 -33.67 -53.37
C ARG A 320 -12.04 -34.43 -54.52
N ASN A 321 -12.52 -34.17 -55.71
CA ASN A 321 -11.93 -34.73 -56.91
C ASN A 321 -10.62 -34.03 -57.28
N SER A 322 -9.81 -34.63 -58.14
CA SER A 322 -8.47 -34.16 -58.52
C SER A 322 -8.49 -32.79 -59.20
N ALA A 323 -9.55 -32.40 -59.86
CA ALA A 323 -9.69 -31.11 -60.51
C ALA A 323 -9.95 -30.01 -59.50
N GLU A 324 -10.83 -30.25 -58.51
CA GLU A 324 -11.13 -29.33 -57.41
C GLU A 324 -9.88 -29.11 -56.49
N GLU A 325 -9.12 -30.17 -56.26
CA GLU A 325 -7.87 -30.08 -55.48
C GLU A 325 -6.81 -29.19 -56.15
N ARG A 326 -6.68 -29.32 -57.49
CA ARG A 326 -5.78 -28.46 -58.27
C ARG A 326 -6.26 -27.01 -58.22
N PHE A 327 -7.51 -26.75 -58.46
CA PHE A 327 -8.10 -25.42 -58.39
C PHE A 327 -7.85 -24.74 -57.04
N LEU A 328 -8.07 -25.46 -55.95
CA LEU A 328 -7.81 -24.92 -54.59
C LEU A 328 -6.31 -24.72 -54.31
N LYS A 329 -5.46 -25.50 -54.90
CA LYS A 329 -4.01 -25.32 -54.79
C LYS A 329 -3.56 -24.07 -55.53
N ASP A 330 -4.04 -23.84 -56.72
CA ASP A 330 -3.66 -22.72 -57.57
C ASP A 330 -4.22 -21.41 -57.10
N ASN A 331 -5.43 -21.42 -56.53
CA ASN A 331 -6.14 -20.23 -56.04
C ASN A 331 -6.08 -20.05 -54.50
N GLY A 332 -5.50 -20.99 -53.75
CA GLY A 332 -5.54 -21.00 -52.30
C GLY A 332 -4.79 -19.81 -51.63
N GLN A 333 -3.87 -19.17 -52.35
CA GLN A 333 -3.18 -17.97 -51.85
C GLN A 333 -4.11 -16.75 -51.70
N ARG A 334 -5.23 -16.74 -52.45
CA ARG A 334 -6.22 -15.65 -52.36
C ARG A 334 -7.09 -15.76 -51.11
N THR A 335 -7.08 -16.89 -50.42
CA THR A 335 -7.87 -17.10 -49.20
C THR A 335 -7.03 -16.87 -47.99
N LEU A 336 -7.40 -15.89 -47.14
CA LEU A 336 -6.78 -15.66 -45.83
C LEU A 336 -7.58 -16.35 -44.74
N ILE A 337 -6.96 -17.25 -43.99
CA ILE A 337 -7.55 -17.95 -42.86
C ILE A 337 -6.92 -17.41 -41.57
N LEU A 338 -7.69 -16.63 -40.82
CA LEU A 338 -7.25 -16.11 -39.53
C LEU A 338 -7.78 -16.99 -38.41
N LYS A 339 -6.91 -17.65 -37.68
CA LYS A 339 -7.26 -18.40 -36.48
C LYS A 339 -7.11 -17.49 -35.29
N LEU A 340 -8.24 -17.11 -34.66
CA LEU A 340 -8.27 -16.18 -33.54
C LEU A 340 -8.08 -16.92 -32.22
N GLN A 341 -7.47 -16.24 -31.25
CA GLN A 341 -7.28 -16.71 -29.87
C GLN A 341 -7.52 -15.55 -28.92
N GLY A 342 -8.22 -15.82 -27.80
CA GLY A 342 -8.52 -14.82 -26.78
C GLY A 342 -9.85 -14.11 -27.00
N TYR A 343 -10.02 -12.97 -26.34
CA TYR A 343 -11.26 -12.21 -26.38
C TYR A 343 -11.19 -11.08 -27.40
N LEU A 344 -12.25 -10.93 -28.20
CA LEU A 344 -12.46 -9.80 -29.10
C LEU A 344 -13.19 -8.69 -28.35
N PHE A 345 -12.56 -7.53 -28.25
CA PHE A 345 -13.16 -6.32 -27.74
C PHE A 345 -12.60 -5.09 -28.50
N PHE A 346 -13.07 -3.88 -28.21
CA PHE A 346 -12.80 -2.68 -29.04
C PHE A 346 -11.35 -2.56 -29.57
N GLY A 347 -10.34 -2.65 -28.73
CA GLY A 347 -8.94 -2.47 -29.13
C GLY A 347 -8.42 -3.62 -30.00
N THR A 348 -8.74 -4.86 -29.64
CA THR A 348 -8.30 -6.04 -30.38
C THR A 348 -9.08 -6.21 -31.69
N ALA A 349 -10.35 -5.82 -31.71
CA ALA A 349 -11.16 -5.81 -32.92
C ALA A 349 -10.67 -4.79 -33.96
N ALA A 350 -10.30 -3.59 -33.51
CA ALA A 350 -9.71 -2.57 -34.39
C ALA A 350 -8.41 -3.05 -35.03
N ALA A 351 -7.51 -3.68 -34.24
CA ALA A 351 -6.26 -4.24 -34.76
C ALA A 351 -6.51 -5.37 -35.77
N LEU A 352 -7.54 -6.19 -35.54
CA LEU A 352 -7.95 -7.26 -36.47
C LEU A 352 -8.50 -6.66 -37.76
N ALA A 353 -9.38 -5.63 -37.65
CA ALA A 353 -9.94 -4.94 -38.80
C ALA A 353 -8.84 -4.32 -39.69
N SER A 354 -7.90 -3.55 -39.10
CA SER A 354 -6.79 -2.97 -39.83
C SER A 354 -5.91 -4.02 -40.54
N ARG A 355 -5.77 -5.21 -39.95
CA ARG A 355 -5.03 -6.31 -40.57
C ARG A 355 -5.78 -6.94 -41.75
N ILE A 356 -7.11 -6.99 -41.69
CA ILE A 356 -7.96 -7.44 -42.79
C ILE A 356 -7.95 -6.39 -43.90
N GLU A 357 -8.10 -5.12 -43.57
CA GLU A 357 -8.03 -3.99 -44.51
C GLU A 357 -6.68 -3.96 -45.27
N ALA A 358 -5.57 -4.07 -44.53
CA ALA A 358 -4.25 -4.11 -45.15
C ALA A 358 -4.07 -5.31 -46.12
N ARG A 359 -4.78 -6.41 -45.86
CA ARG A 359 -4.75 -7.57 -46.78
C ARG A 359 -5.62 -7.38 -48.00
N LEU A 360 -6.73 -6.62 -47.88
CA LEU A 360 -7.62 -6.29 -49.01
C LEU A 360 -7.00 -5.25 -49.94
N GLU A 361 -6.13 -4.38 -49.42
CA GLU A 361 -5.41 -3.34 -50.16
C GLU A 361 -4.11 -3.87 -50.81
N ASP A 362 -3.72 -5.12 -50.56
CA ASP A 362 -2.51 -5.73 -51.10
C ASP A 362 -2.71 -6.05 -52.59
N GLU A 363 -2.10 -5.26 -53.45
CA GLU A 363 -2.22 -5.41 -54.92
C GLU A 363 -1.54 -6.70 -55.44
N GLU A 364 -0.52 -7.22 -54.74
CA GLU A 364 0.20 -8.44 -55.16
C GLU A 364 -0.60 -9.71 -54.89
N LEU A 365 -1.50 -9.67 -53.91
CA LEU A 365 -2.33 -10.78 -53.49
C LEU A 365 -3.80 -10.38 -53.36
N PRO A 366 -4.47 -10.01 -54.45
CA PRO A 366 -5.87 -9.59 -54.42
C PRO A 366 -6.75 -10.71 -53.85
N PRO A 367 -7.90 -10.35 -53.22
CA PRO A 367 -8.81 -11.28 -52.58
C PRO A 367 -9.49 -12.24 -53.58
#